data_926c7506c505d526724e4f87436d1d69
#
_entry.id   926c7506c505d526724e4f87436d1d69
#
_cell.length_a   1.000
_cell.length_b   1.000
_cell.length_c   1.000
_cell.angle_alpha   90.00
_cell.angle_beta   90.00
_cell.angle_gamma   90.00
#
_symmetry.space_group_name_H-M   'P 1'
#
loop_
_entity.id
_entity.type
_entity.pdbx_description
1 polymer ?
#
loop_
_entity_poly.entity_id
_entity_poly.type
_entity_poly.pdbx_seq_one_letter_code
_entity_poly.pdbx_strand_id
1 'polypeptide(L)'
;MRVLILFIDGVGVGDDAAATNPLAVAVTPALDALLDGRRLVASALPYSGARASARGLDAVLGVDGLPQSGTGQAALLTGVNAARMFGRHFGPYAPTALRSLIATDSILAVAGKAGRTVTFANAYPAHFVATASAERAPSPLRASIVIAALGAAALTRHETELIAGDAIASEITNDGWRERLGRTDIPDISAKQAGRNLAAIANRYDLTLFAHYSTDVAGHLRDMDAGVAAWQRVDAFIGGLVPALADGVLLAIVSDHGNLEDVRAQHTRNPALCILAGPGHAALAERLDSLTDVAPVLFGALGVEVEAAAE
;
A
#
# COMPACT_ATOMS: atom_id res chain seq x y z
N MET A 1 11.81 -0.87 -16.11
CA MET A 1 10.66 -1.78 -15.91
C MET A 1 9.45 -0.98 -15.46
N ARG A 2 8.24 -1.55 -15.43
CA ARG A 2 7.07 -0.94 -14.79
C ARG A 2 7.01 -1.36 -13.33
N VAL A 3 6.41 -0.52 -12.49
CA VAL A 3 6.25 -0.79 -11.05
C VAL A 3 4.78 -0.63 -10.65
N LEU A 4 4.24 -1.62 -9.97
CA LEU A 4 2.95 -1.54 -9.26
C LEU A 4 3.21 -1.57 -7.76
N ILE A 5 2.82 -0.51 -7.08
CA ILE A 5 2.79 -0.45 -5.61
C ILE A 5 1.38 -0.80 -5.16
N LEU A 6 1.22 -1.95 -4.52
CA LEU A 6 0.04 -2.35 -3.77
C LEU A 6 0.29 -2.01 -2.30
N PHE A 7 -0.18 -0.85 -1.88
CA PHE A 7 -0.11 -0.45 -0.49
C PHE A 7 -1.26 -1.05 0.31
N ILE A 8 -0.94 -1.66 1.44
CA ILE A 8 -1.89 -2.29 2.36
C ILE A 8 -1.65 -1.72 3.76
N ASP A 9 -2.57 -0.94 4.28
CA ASP A 9 -2.46 -0.25 5.56
C ASP A 9 -2.45 -1.23 6.74
N GLY A 10 -1.56 -1.02 7.70
CA GLY A 10 -1.58 -1.66 9.01
C GLY A 10 -1.32 -3.16 9.00
N VAL A 11 -0.41 -3.66 8.16
CA VAL A 11 -0.04 -5.07 8.13
C VAL A 11 1.42 -5.26 8.49
N GLY A 12 1.66 -5.79 9.68
CA GLY A 12 2.99 -6.16 10.15
C GLY A 12 3.30 -7.64 9.95
N VAL A 13 4.51 -8.00 10.30
CA VAL A 13 4.98 -9.39 10.34
C VAL A 13 5.13 -9.82 11.79
N GLY A 14 4.11 -10.51 12.29
CA GLY A 14 4.02 -10.97 13.68
C GLY A 14 4.49 -12.41 13.86
N ASP A 15 4.31 -12.92 15.08
CA ASP A 15 4.64 -14.29 15.44
C ASP A 15 3.70 -15.30 14.78
N ASP A 16 4.12 -16.57 14.65
CA ASP A 16 3.27 -17.69 14.24
C ASP A 16 2.35 -18.12 15.40
N ALA A 17 1.42 -17.25 15.75
CA ALA A 17 0.56 -17.38 16.92
C ALA A 17 -0.92 -17.48 16.50
N ALA A 18 -1.39 -18.70 16.29
CA ALA A 18 -2.75 -18.97 15.81
C ALA A 18 -3.88 -18.34 16.66
N ALA A 19 -3.63 -18.06 17.93
CA ALA A 19 -4.64 -17.46 18.82
C ALA A 19 -4.75 -15.93 18.71
N THR A 20 -3.75 -15.26 18.11
CA THR A 20 -3.67 -13.79 18.16
C THR A 20 -3.29 -13.15 16.82
N ASN A 21 -2.77 -13.93 15.86
CA ASN A 21 -2.34 -13.43 14.56
C ASN A 21 -3.24 -13.96 13.44
N PRO A 22 -4.15 -13.14 12.88
CA PRO A 22 -4.99 -13.51 11.75
C PRO A 22 -4.22 -14.01 10.52
N LEU A 23 -3.01 -13.47 10.26
CA LEU A 23 -2.18 -13.87 9.13
C LEU A 23 -1.65 -15.31 9.28
N ALA A 24 -1.50 -15.79 10.52
CA ALA A 24 -1.04 -17.15 10.80
C ALA A 24 -2.07 -18.23 10.52
N VAL A 25 -3.37 -17.88 10.48
CA VAL A 25 -4.48 -18.83 10.35
C VAL A 25 -5.32 -18.65 9.09
N ALA A 26 -5.24 -17.48 8.45
CA ALA A 26 -6.00 -17.22 7.23
C ALA A 26 -5.60 -18.19 6.10
N VAL A 27 -6.58 -18.60 5.31
CA VAL A 27 -6.36 -19.42 4.11
C VAL A 27 -6.02 -18.48 2.95
N THR A 28 -4.78 -18.52 2.46
CA THR A 28 -4.22 -17.55 1.52
C THR A 28 -3.56 -18.21 0.30
N PRO A 29 -4.33 -18.94 -0.55
CA PRO A 29 -3.77 -19.73 -1.64
C PRO A 29 -2.99 -18.93 -2.69
N ALA A 30 -3.30 -17.63 -2.89
CA ALA A 30 -2.57 -16.80 -3.83
C ALA A 30 -1.20 -16.38 -3.27
N LEU A 31 -1.13 -15.99 -2.01
CA LEU A 31 0.12 -15.70 -1.32
C LEU A 31 0.96 -16.97 -1.12
N ASP A 32 0.34 -18.10 -0.77
CA ASP A 32 1.00 -19.39 -0.67
C ASP A 32 1.65 -19.77 -2.01
N ALA A 33 0.92 -19.60 -3.12
CA ALA A 33 1.47 -19.84 -4.45
C ALA A 33 2.61 -18.87 -4.80
N LEU A 34 2.60 -17.64 -4.32
CA LEU A 34 3.63 -16.62 -4.56
C LEU A 34 4.88 -16.86 -3.71
N LEU A 35 4.72 -17.36 -2.48
CA LEU A 35 5.76 -17.53 -1.46
C LEU A 35 6.13 -19.00 -1.21
N ASP A 36 5.86 -19.89 -2.18
CA ASP A 36 6.18 -21.33 -2.12
C ASP A 36 5.65 -22.02 -0.84
N GLY A 37 4.41 -21.70 -0.47
CA GLY A 37 3.70 -22.23 0.71
C GLY A 37 4.15 -21.66 2.05
N ARG A 38 4.96 -20.62 2.07
CA ARG A 38 5.41 -19.97 3.31
C ARG A 38 4.38 -18.98 3.84
N ARG A 39 4.12 -19.07 5.13
CA ARG A 39 3.28 -18.08 5.83
C ARG A 39 4.04 -16.78 6.08
N LEU A 40 3.31 -15.67 6.14
CA LEU A 40 3.84 -14.34 6.46
C LEU A 40 3.92 -14.14 7.98
N VAL A 41 4.91 -14.79 8.58
CA VAL A 41 5.22 -14.71 10.02
C VAL A 41 6.71 -14.44 10.22
N ALA A 42 7.08 -13.86 11.35
CA ALA A 42 8.45 -13.39 11.61
C ALA A 42 9.51 -14.50 11.44
N SER A 43 9.21 -15.72 11.85
CA SER A 43 10.14 -16.87 11.73
C SER A 43 10.36 -17.33 10.29
N ALA A 44 9.54 -16.92 9.32
CA ALA A 44 9.66 -17.28 7.91
C ALA A 44 10.38 -16.20 7.07
N LEU A 45 10.73 -15.06 7.65
CA LEU A 45 11.39 -13.94 6.97
C LEU A 45 12.83 -13.72 7.48
N PRO A 46 13.74 -13.17 6.66
CA PRO A 46 13.55 -12.84 5.24
C PRO A 46 13.40 -14.08 4.36
N TYR A 47 12.66 -13.94 3.27
CA TYR A 47 12.47 -15.00 2.28
C TYR A 47 12.80 -14.50 0.88
N SER A 48 13.43 -15.35 0.06
CA SER A 48 13.62 -15.11 -1.37
C SER A 48 13.46 -16.44 -2.13
N GLY A 49 12.40 -16.51 -2.94
CA GLY A 49 12.06 -17.68 -3.76
C GLY A 49 12.17 -17.40 -5.25
N ALA A 50 11.63 -18.31 -6.07
CA ALA A 50 11.71 -18.17 -7.52
C ALA A 50 10.82 -17.04 -8.09
N ARG A 51 9.71 -16.73 -7.42
CA ARG A 51 8.69 -15.79 -7.91
C ARG A 51 8.61 -14.49 -7.12
N ALA A 52 8.97 -14.53 -5.85
CA ALA A 52 8.87 -13.39 -4.95
C ALA A 52 9.91 -13.45 -3.84
N SER A 53 10.14 -12.29 -3.23
CA SER A 53 10.89 -12.11 -1.99
C SER A 53 10.04 -11.38 -0.98
N ALA A 54 10.12 -11.76 0.30
CA ALA A 54 9.39 -11.13 1.39
C ALA A 54 10.34 -10.65 2.50
N ARG A 55 10.05 -9.49 3.06
CA ARG A 55 10.80 -8.82 4.12
C ARG A 55 9.89 -8.20 5.16
N GLY A 56 10.41 -8.01 6.36
CA GLY A 56 9.84 -7.10 7.34
C GLY A 56 10.65 -5.81 7.34
N LEU A 57 10.01 -4.66 7.18
CA LEU A 57 10.65 -3.35 7.14
C LEU A 57 10.56 -2.65 8.50
N ASP A 58 11.64 -2.04 8.97
CA ASP A 58 11.60 -1.20 10.16
C ASP A 58 10.64 0.00 9.94
N ALA A 59 9.55 0.00 10.68
CA ALA A 59 8.57 1.08 10.72
C ALA A 59 8.76 2.00 11.95
N VAL A 60 9.57 1.58 12.93
CA VAL A 60 9.88 2.36 14.13
C VAL A 60 10.81 3.53 13.82
N LEU A 61 11.71 3.37 12.82
CA LEU A 61 12.56 4.43 12.27
C LEU A 61 13.46 5.10 13.33
N GLY A 62 13.76 4.39 14.42
CA GLY A 62 14.54 4.94 15.54
C GLY A 62 13.86 6.11 16.26
N VAL A 63 12.52 6.17 16.25
CA VAL A 63 11.70 7.19 16.93
C VAL A 63 10.83 6.53 17.99
N ASP A 64 10.75 7.13 19.17
CA ASP A 64 9.93 6.61 20.26
C ASP A 64 8.43 6.62 19.92
N GLY A 65 7.72 5.62 20.47
CA GLY A 65 6.28 5.45 20.26
C GLY A 65 5.94 4.26 19.36
N LEU A 66 4.67 4.18 18.96
CA LEU A 66 4.19 3.19 18.00
C LEU A 66 4.12 3.81 16.62
N PRO A 67 4.54 3.10 15.56
CA PRO A 67 4.38 3.55 14.18
C PRO A 67 2.94 3.94 13.86
N GLN A 68 2.78 4.95 12.99
CA GLN A 68 1.48 5.55 12.67
C GLN A 68 1.41 5.86 11.17
N SER A 69 0.22 5.71 10.58
CA SER A 69 -0.03 5.82 9.13
C SER A 69 0.44 7.15 8.54
N GLY A 70 0.19 8.29 9.20
CA GLY A 70 0.53 9.60 8.65
C GLY A 70 2.03 9.78 8.39
N THR A 71 2.89 9.33 9.30
CA THR A 71 4.35 9.40 9.17
C THR A 71 4.95 8.17 8.49
N GLY A 72 4.37 6.98 8.68
CA GLY A 72 4.81 5.74 8.03
C GLY A 72 4.63 5.79 6.52
N GLN A 73 3.43 6.15 6.05
CA GLN A 73 3.17 6.34 4.62
C GLN A 73 4.05 7.44 4.01
N ALA A 74 4.26 8.55 4.74
CA ALA A 74 5.17 9.60 4.28
C ALA A 74 6.60 9.08 4.10
N ALA A 75 7.12 8.31 5.05
CA ALA A 75 8.46 7.72 4.96
C ALA A 75 8.58 6.74 3.80
N LEU A 76 7.59 5.84 3.63
CA LEU A 76 7.53 4.87 2.55
C LEU A 76 7.53 5.54 1.15
N LEU A 77 6.76 6.62 1.01
CA LEU A 77 6.58 7.30 -0.28
C LEU A 77 7.73 8.23 -0.67
N THR A 78 8.46 8.78 0.31
CA THR A 78 9.48 9.81 0.05
C THR A 78 10.91 9.33 0.27
N GLY A 79 11.10 8.22 1.01
CA GLY A 79 12.43 7.79 1.46
C GLY A 79 12.99 8.62 2.63
N VAL A 80 12.25 9.62 3.11
CA VAL A 80 12.66 10.47 4.24
C VAL A 80 12.13 9.90 5.55
N ASN A 81 12.92 9.90 6.62
CA ASN A 81 12.42 9.53 7.95
C ASN A 81 11.44 10.61 8.47
N ALA A 82 10.20 10.51 8.02
CA ALA A 82 9.15 11.49 8.30
C ALA A 82 8.76 11.56 9.78
N ALA A 83 8.88 10.46 10.53
CA ALA A 83 8.63 10.45 11.97
C ALA A 83 9.71 11.25 12.72
N ARG A 84 10.99 11.11 12.35
CA ARG A 84 12.09 11.90 12.90
C ARG A 84 11.96 13.37 12.51
N MET A 85 11.64 13.66 11.25
CA MET A 85 11.45 15.02 10.74
C MET A 85 10.30 15.75 11.47
N PHE A 86 9.22 15.04 11.77
CA PHE A 86 8.09 15.58 12.53
C PHE A 86 8.32 15.61 14.05
N GLY A 87 9.30 14.84 14.54
CA GLY A 87 9.66 14.72 15.96
C GLY A 87 8.94 13.58 16.71
N ARG A 88 8.03 12.85 16.07
CA ARG A 88 7.30 11.68 16.61
C ARG A 88 6.55 10.93 15.52
N HIS A 89 6.09 9.73 15.84
CA HIS A 89 5.04 9.07 15.05
C HIS A 89 3.72 9.84 15.11
N PHE A 90 3.02 9.94 13.99
CA PHE A 90 1.76 10.69 13.87
C PHE A 90 0.81 10.06 12.85
N GLY A 91 -0.47 9.93 13.22
CA GLY A 91 -1.55 9.39 12.40
C GLY A 91 -2.93 9.86 12.87
N PRO A 92 -3.99 9.42 12.20
CA PRO A 92 -4.00 8.58 10.99
C PRO A 92 -3.65 9.33 9.69
N TYR A 93 -3.70 10.67 9.68
CA TYR A 93 -3.49 11.51 8.51
C TYR A 93 -2.11 12.16 8.49
N ALA A 94 -1.69 12.65 7.32
CA ALA A 94 -0.45 13.40 7.18
C ALA A 94 -0.47 14.67 8.05
N PRO A 95 0.53 14.88 8.91
CA PRO A 95 0.67 16.14 9.63
C PRO A 95 0.88 17.30 8.65
N THR A 96 0.32 18.45 8.93
CA THR A 96 0.36 19.61 8.01
C THR A 96 1.78 19.97 7.60
N ALA A 97 2.75 19.86 8.52
CA ALA A 97 4.16 20.15 8.26
C ALA A 97 4.82 19.25 7.19
N LEU A 98 4.28 18.03 6.97
CA LEU A 98 4.84 17.10 5.99
C LEU A 98 4.10 17.10 4.64
N ARG A 99 2.99 17.81 4.51
CA ARG A 99 2.15 17.74 3.30
C ARG A 99 2.88 18.24 2.06
N SER A 100 3.68 19.30 2.19
CA SER A 100 4.47 19.82 1.06
C SER A 100 5.49 18.78 0.59
N LEU A 101 6.28 18.21 1.51
CA LEU A 101 7.22 17.14 1.21
C LEU A 101 6.54 15.97 0.48
N ILE A 102 5.41 15.49 1.00
CA ILE A 102 4.69 14.37 0.40
C ILE A 102 4.21 14.71 -1.01
N ALA A 103 3.68 15.92 -1.21
CA ALA A 103 3.15 16.34 -2.49
C ALA A 103 4.24 16.52 -3.57
N THR A 104 5.44 16.98 -3.19
CA THR A 104 6.51 17.33 -4.14
C THR A 104 7.57 16.25 -4.33
N ASP A 105 7.83 15.43 -3.30
CA ASP A 105 8.97 14.52 -3.23
C ASP A 105 8.56 13.05 -3.07
N SER A 106 7.26 12.75 -3.14
CA SER A 106 6.79 11.37 -3.20
C SER A 106 7.22 10.66 -4.49
N ILE A 107 7.30 9.35 -4.43
CA ILE A 107 7.66 8.52 -5.59
C ILE A 107 6.80 8.82 -6.82
N LEU A 108 5.51 9.12 -6.66
CA LEU A 108 4.63 9.53 -7.76
C LEU A 108 5.07 10.87 -8.37
N ALA A 109 5.32 11.88 -7.52
CA ALA A 109 5.70 13.21 -7.97
C ALA A 109 7.06 13.22 -8.65
N VAL A 110 8.05 12.55 -8.06
CA VAL A 110 9.42 12.47 -8.60
C VAL A 110 9.46 11.68 -9.90
N ALA A 111 8.80 10.50 -9.96
CA ALA A 111 8.72 9.73 -11.20
C ALA A 111 8.00 10.51 -12.32
N GLY A 112 6.92 11.22 -12.01
CA GLY A 112 6.22 12.08 -12.97
C GLY A 112 7.10 13.22 -13.50
N LYS A 113 7.85 13.91 -12.63
CA LYS A 113 8.82 14.94 -13.01
C LYS A 113 9.95 14.39 -13.90
N ALA A 114 10.34 13.12 -13.69
CA ALA A 114 11.32 12.41 -14.51
C ALA A 114 10.72 11.87 -15.83
N GLY A 115 9.51 12.25 -16.20
CA GLY A 115 8.85 11.88 -17.47
C GLY A 115 8.25 10.48 -17.49
N ARG A 116 8.11 9.81 -16.33
CA ARG A 116 7.42 8.53 -16.25
C ARG A 116 5.91 8.73 -16.24
N THR A 117 5.18 7.84 -16.89
CA THR A 117 3.71 7.80 -16.79
C THR A 117 3.31 7.25 -15.44
N VAL A 118 2.66 8.08 -14.61
CA VAL A 118 2.25 7.72 -13.25
C VAL A 118 0.74 7.72 -13.11
N THR A 119 0.21 6.85 -12.24
CA THR A 119 -1.22 6.80 -11.97
C THR A 119 -1.53 6.32 -10.55
N PHE A 120 -2.64 6.82 -10.01
CA PHE A 120 -3.26 6.33 -8.78
C PHE A 120 -4.53 5.59 -9.14
N ALA A 121 -4.58 4.29 -8.85
CA ALA A 121 -5.65 3.40 -9.31
C ALA A 121 -6.95 3.49 -8.49
N ASN A 122 -6.90 4.15 -7.31
CA ASN A 122 -8.08 4.29 -6.47
C ASN A 122 -9.11 5.26 -7.07
N ALA A 123 -10.38 4.89 -7.00
CA ALA A 123 -11.49 5.82 -7.23
C ALA A 123 -11.82 6.63 -5.97
N TYR A 124 -12.08 7.91 -6.16
CA TYR A 124 -12.65 8.79 -5.13
C TYR A 124 -13.85 9.53 -5.71
N PRO A 125 -14.90 9.81 -4.90
CA PRO A 125 -16.04 10.60 -5.37
C PRO A 125 -15.58 11.94 -5.95
N ALA A 126 -16.00 12.27 -7.16
CA ALA A 126 -15.56 13.47 -7.86
C ALA A 126 -15.82 14.74 -7.03
N HIS A 127 -16.96 14.80 -6.31
CA HIS A 127 -17.31 15.93 -5.46
C HIS A 127 -16.39 16.08 -4.23
N PHE A 128 -15.75 14.99 -3.73
CA PHE A 128 -14.76 15.09 -2.65
C PHE A 128 -13.53 15.85 -3.13
N VAL A 129 -13.06 15.54 -4.34
CA VAL A 129 -11.89 16.18 -4.92
C VAL A 129 -12.19 17.63 -5.30
N ALA A 130 -13.36 17.90 -5.91
CA ALA A 130 -13.77 19.24 -6.33
C ALA A 130 -13.96 20.22 -5.16
N THR A 131 -14.36 19.71 -3.98
CA THR A 131 -14.57 20.52 -2.77
C THR A 131 -13.37 20.58 -1.85
N ALA A 132 -12.30 19.82 -2.14
CA ALA A 132 -11.09 19.80 -1.34
C ALA A 132 -10.33 21.11 -1.47
N SER A 133 -10.38 21.97 -0.43
CA SER A 133 -9.40 23.03 -0.23
C SER A 133 -8.33 22.53 0.76
N ALA A 134 -7.15 23.17 0.75
CA ALA A 134 -6.05 22.81 1.65
C ALA A 134 -6.45 22.81 3.15
N GLU A 135 -7.48 23.60 3.51
CA GLU A 135 -7.94 23.76 4.90
C GLU A 135 -9.16 22.88 5.24
N ARG A 136 -9.94 22.43 4.24
CA ARG A 136 -11.21 21.71 4.42
C ARG A 136 -11.33 20.45 3.60
N ALA A 137 -10.21 19.76 3.32
CA ALA A 137 -10.26 18.49 2.62
C ALA A 137 -11.05 17.45 3.43
N PRO A 138 -11.98 16.69 2.82
CA PRO A 138 -12.61 15.53 3.43
C PRO A 138 -11.55 14.58 4.01
N SER A 139 -11.88 13.88 5.09
CA SER A 139 -10.93 13.01 5.81
C SER A 139 -10.15 12.05 4.91
N PRO A 140 -10.76 11.36 3.92
CA PRO A 140 -10.01 10.47 3.03
C PRO A 140 -8.92 11.16 2.22
N LEU A 141 -9.09 12.44 1.88
CA LEU A 141 -8.10 13.20 1.10
C LEU A 141 -6.91 13.73 1.92
N ARG A 142 -6.88 13.45 3.23
CA ARG A 142 -5.78 13.86 4.13
C ARG A 142 -4.76 12.74 4.39
N ALA A 143 -4.99 11.54 3.89
CA ALA A 143 -4.02 10.45 3.95
C ALA A 143 -2.77 10.80 3.14
N SER A 144 -1.59 10.41 3.62
CA SER A 144 -0.30 10.73 2.96
C SER A 144 -0.27 10.24 1.51
N ILE A 145 -0.78 9.03 1.26
CA ILE A 145 -0.85 8.46 -0.10
C ILE A 145 -1.73 9.30 -1.03
N VAL A 146 -2.86 9.81 -0.53
CA VAL A 146 -3.76 10.65 -1.36
C VAL A 146 -3.14 12.01 -1.63
N ILE A 147 -2.44 12.60 -0.65
CA ILE A 147 -1.68 13.84 -0.86
C ILE A 147 -0.59 13.66 -1.92
N ALA A 148 0.12 12.51 -1.91
CA ALA A 148 1.09 12.18 -2.95
C ALA A 148 0.44 12.07 -4.34
N ALA A 149 -0.72 11.41 -4.44
CA ALA A 149 -1.47 11.29 -5.68
C ALA A 149 -1.97 12.64 -6.21
N LEU A 150 -2.45 13.52 -5.33
CA LEU A 150 -2.86 14.88 -5.68
C LEU A 150 -1.67 15.73 -6.13
N GLY A 151 -0.54 15.67 -5.41
CA GLY A 151 0.69 16.39 -5.75
C GLY A 151 1.27 16.00 -7.11
N ALA A 152 1.12 14.74 -7.50
CA ALA A 152 1.52 14.22 -8.80
C ALA A 152 0.45 14.38 -9.90
N ALA A 153 -0.69 15.01 -9.63
CA ALA A 153 -1.88 15.05 -10.51
C ALA A 153 -2.34 13.65 -10.98
N ALA A 154 -2.09 12.62 -10.19
CA ALA A 154 -2.37 11.22 -10.52
C ALA A 154 -3.76 10.74 -10.03
N LEU A 155 -4.45 11.51 -9.16
CA LEU A 155 -5.80 11.22 -8.70
C LEU A 155 -6.81 11.73 -9.76
N THR A 156 -7.12 10.88 -10.73
CA THR A 156 -7.96 11.22 -11.89
C THR A 156 -9.14 10.26 -12.07
N ARG A 157 -9.32 9.29 -11.15
CA ARG A 157 -10.34 8.25 -11.25
C ARG A 157 -11.48 8.50 -10.26
N HIS A 158 -12.68 8.40 -10.79
CA HIS A 158 -13.92 8.70 -10.09
C HIS A 158 -14.96 7.61 -10.36
N GLU A 159 -16.23 7.95 -10.25
CA GLU A 159 -17.35 7.04 -10.45
C GLU A 159 -17.36 6.36 -11.83
N THR A 160 -17.11 7.14 -12.87
CA THR A 160 -17.14 6.65 -14.27
C THR A 160 -16.09 5.57 -14.51
N GLU A 161 -14.87 5.83 -14.06
CA GLU A 161 -13.76 4.87 -14.18
C GLU A 161 -14.01 3.62 -13.31
N LEU A 162 -14.62 3.80 -12.13
CA LEU A 162 -14.97 2.66 -11.26
C LEU A 162 -16.03 1.77 -11.90
N ILE A 163 -17.08 2.35 -12.50
CA ILE A 163 -18.12 1.60 -13.24
C ILE A 163 -17.51 0.86 -14.42
N ALA A 164 -16.58 1.49 -15.12
CA ALA A 164 -15.91 0.90 -16.28
C ALA A 164 -14.86 -0.17 -15.93
N GLY A 165 -14.53 -0.34 -14.64
CA GLY A 165 -13.44 -1.24 -14.18
C GLY A 165 -12.05 -0.68 -14.43
N ASP A 166 -11.92 0.63 -14.73
CA ASP A 166 -10.65 1.35 -14.88
C ASP A 166 -10.22 2.09 -13.60
N ALA A 167 -10.84 1.76 -12.51
CA ALA A 167 -10.47 2.18 -11.15
C ALA A 167 -10.80 1.09 -10.14
N ILE A 168 -10.24 1.20 -8.94
CA ILE A 168 -10.47 0.26 -7.84
C ILE A 168 -10.96 1.04 -6.61
N ALA A 169 -11.98 0.53 -5.94
CA ALA A 169 -12.38 1.04 -4.63
C ALA A 169 -11.32 0.71 -3.58
N SER A 170 -11.09 1.59 -2.61
CA SER A 170 -10.09 1.37 -1.55
C SER A 170 -10.35 0.10 -0.72
N GLU A 171 -11.58 -0.37 -0.68
CA GLU A 171 -11.99 -1.62 -0.01
C GLU A 171 -11.85 -2.86 -0.90
N ILE A 172 -11.26 -2.73 -2.10
CA ILE A 172 -11.12 -3.77 -3.13
C ILE A 172 -12.45 -4.03 -3.84
N THR A 173 -13.50 -4.35 -3.11
CA THR A 173 -14.87 -4.48 -3.62
C THR A 173 -15.58 -3.12 -3.63
N ASN A 174 -16.72 -3.03 -4.32
CA ASN A 174 -17.45 -1.76 -4.41
C ASN A 174 -18.50 -1.58 -3.29
N ASP A 175 -18.44 -2.40 -2.23
CA ASP A 175 -19.43 -2.41 -1.15
C ASP A 175 -19.60 -1.04 -0.50
N GLY A 176 -18.49 -0.37 -0.18
CA GLY A 176 -18.52 0.94 0.46
C GLY A 176 -19.14 2.03 -0.40
N TRP A 177 -18.98 1.97 -1.72
CA TRP A 177 -19.66 2.89 -2.65
C TRP A 177 -21.15 2.63 -2.70
N ARG A 178 -21.56 1.36 -2.71
CA ARG A 178 -22.96 0.96 -2.79
C ARG A 178 -23.71 1.19 -1.49
N GLU A 179 -23.14 0.76 -0.37
CA GLU A 179 -23.82 0.76 0.93
C GLU A 179 -23.66 2.09 1.68
N ARG A 180 -22.45 2.67 1.72
CA ARG A 180 -22.21 3.89 2.50
C ARG A 180 -22.44 5.17 1.71
N LEU A 181 -22.19 5.16 0.38
CA LEU A 181 -22.40 6.31 -0.49
C LEU A 181 -23.72 6.23 -1.29
N GLY A 182 -24.49 5.13 -1.14
CA GLY A 182 -25.78 4.95 -1.79
C GLY A 182 -25.72 4.83 -3.32
N ARG A 183 -24.55 4.52 -3.90
CA ARG A 183 -24.33 4.46 -5.36
C ARG A 183 -24.68 3.09 -5.89
N THR A 184 -25.97 2.82 -6.04
CA THR A 184 -26.50 1.53 -6.54
C THR A 184 -26.21 1.30 -8.03
N ASP A 185 -25.85 2.34 -8.76
CA ASP A 185 -25.40 2.28 -10.16
C ASP A 185 -23.99 1.71 -10.34
N ILE A 186 -23.18 1.68 -9.27
CA ILE A 186 -21.85 1.05 -9.30
C ILE A 186 -22.02 -0.47 -9.18
N PRO A 187 -21.44 -1.26 -10.12
CA PRO A 187 -21.63 -2.70 -10.14
C PRO A 187 -20.98 -3.37 -8.92
N ASP A 188 -21.58 -4.48 -8.51
CA ASP A 188 -20.94 -5.39 -7.57
C ASP A 188 -19.73 -6.06 -8.23
N ILE A 189 -18.64 -6.25 -7.47
CA ILE A 189 -17.40 -6.78 -7.99
C ILE A 189 -16.71 -7.71 -6.99
N SER A 190 -16.25 -8.87 -7.45
CA SER A 190 -15.43 -9.74 -6.59
C SER A 190 -14.01 -9.21 -6.43
N ALA A 191 -13.36 -9.52 -5.30
CA ALA A 191 -11.96 -9.17 -5.06
C ALA A 191 -11.04 -9.66 -6.20
N LYS A 192 -11.28 -10.88 -6.70
CA LYS A 192 -10.53 -11.44 -7.83
C LYS A 192 -10.70 -10.63 -9.11
N GLN A 193 -11.90 -10.11 -9.40
CA GLN A 193 -12.12 -9.25 -10.56
C GLN A 193 -11.45 -7.88 -10.37
N ALA A 194 -11.53 -7.30 -9.18
CA ALA A 194 -10.83 -6.06 -8.86
C ALA A 194 -9.32 -6.20 -9.06
N GLY A 195 -8.73 -7.36 -8.69
CA GLY A 195 -7.33 -7.67 -8.96
C GLY A 195 -6.99 -7.68 -10.45
N ARG A 196 -7.83 -8.30 -11.30
CA ARG A 196 -7.65 -8.25 -12.77
C ARG A 196 -7.74 -6.83 -13.31
N ASN A 197 -8.65 -6.04 -12.80
CA ASN A 197 -8.80 -4.64 -13.18
C ASN A 197 -7.55 -3.82 -12.83
N LEU A 198 -6.99 -4.02 -11.62
CA LEU A 198 -5.73 -3.38 -11.24
C LEU A 198 -4.56 -3.79 -12.14
N ALA A 199 -4.46 -5.07 -12.51
CA ALA A 199 -3.44 -5.53 -13.46
C ALA A 199 -3.58 -4.83 -14.81
N ALA A 200 -4.81 -4.71 -15.34
CA ALA A 200 -5.06 -4.01 -16.61
C ALA A 200 -4.63 -2.53 -16.53
N ILE A 201 -4.81 -1.86 -15.40
CA ILE A 201 -4.32 -0.50 -15.18
C ILE A 201 -2.78 -0.51 -15.14
N ALA A 202 -2.16 -1.34 -14.29
CA ALA A 202 -0.72 -1.38 -14.08
C ALA A 202 0.08 -1.72 -15.36
N ASN A 203 -0.50 -2.52 -16.24
CA ASN A 203 0.13 -2.87 -17.52
C ASN A 203 0.24 -1.69 -18.50
N ARG A 204 -0.39 -0.52 -18.22
CA ARG A 204 -0.39 0.67 -19.10
C ARG A 204 0.51 1.81 -18.63
N TYR A 205 0.94 1.81 -17.37
CA TYR A 205 1.70 2.91 -16.77
C TYR A 205 3.08 2.44 -16.30
N ASP A 206 4.04 3.36 -16.24
CA ASP A 206 5.37 3.06 -15.69
C ASP A 206 5.31 2.86 -14.18
N LEU A 207 4.50 3.67 -13.48
CA LEU A 207 4.26 3.56 -12.04
C LEU A 207 2.76 3.63 -11.73
N THR A 208 2.26 2.58 -11.11
CA THR A 208 0.88 2.52 -10.59
C THR A 208 0.93 2.39 -9.08
N LEU A 209 0.13 3.19 -8.38
CA LEU A 209 -0.10 3.05 -6.93
C LEU A 209 -1.58 2.72 -6.69
N PHE A 210 -1.85 1.69 -5.92
CA PHE A 210 -3.16 1.37 -5.34
C PHE A 210 -3.04 1.26 -3.83
N ALA A 211 -4.00 1.82 -3.09
CA ALA A 211 -4.01 1.82 -1.63
C ALA A 211 -5.28 1.15 -1.07
N HIS A 212 -5.07 0.21 -0.14
CA HIS A 212 -6.11 -0.51 0.59
C HIS A 212 -5.98 -0.24 2.09
N TYR A 213 -7.07 0.18 2.74
CA TYR A 213 -7.07 0.61 4.14
C TYR A 213 -7.88 -0.30 5.07
N SER A 214 -8.69 -1.23 4.53
CA SER A 214 -9.61 -2.02 5.38
C SER A 214 -8.90 -3.03 6.26
N THR A 215 -7.65 -3.35 6.00
CA THR A 215 -6.80 -4.18 6.87
C THR A 215 -6.50 -3.49 8.19
N ASP A 216 -6.12 -2.21 8.16
CA ASP A 216 -5.92 -1.43 9.39
C ASP A 216 -7.22 -1.25 10.17
N VAL A 217 -8.34 -0.97 9.46
CA VAL A 217 -9.66 -0.91 10.09
C VAL A 217 -10.00 -2.23 10.79
N ALA A 218 -9.73 -3.39 10.17
CA ALA A 218 -9.96 -4.71 10.78
C ALA A 218 -9.05 -4.93 12.00
N GLY A 219 -7.77 -4.53 11.92
CA GLY A 219 -6.84 -4.59 13.06
C GLY A 219 -7.33 -3.78 14.26
N HIS A 220 -7.89 -2.60 14.02
CA HIS A 220 -8.47 -1.77 15.08
C HIS A 220 -9.72 -2.39 15.75
N LEU A 221 -10.43 -3.30 15.08
CA LEU A 221 -11.53 -4.05 15.72
C LEU A 221 -11.03 -5.05 16.76
N ARG A 222 -9.76 -5.50 16.66
CA ARG A 222 -9.18 -6.49 17.57
C ARG A 222 -9.97 -7.79 17.59
N ASP A 223 -10.48 -8.17 16.44
CA ASP A 223 -11.32 -9.35 16.21
C ASP A 223 -10.64 -10.28 15.23
N MET A 224 -10.48 -11.55 15.61
CA MET A 224 -9.78 -12.56 14.82
C MET A 224 -10.49 -12.84 13.51
N ASP A 225 -11.82 -13.01 13.54
CA ASP A 225 -12.60 -13.38 12.35
C ASP A 225 -12.62 -12.21 11.34
N ALA A 226 -12.76 -10.97 11.83
CA ALA A 226 -12.67 -9.79 11.00
C ALA A 226 -11.28 -9.64 10.36
N GLY A 227 -10.22 -9.91 11.12
CA GLY A 227 -8.84 -9.88 10.63
C GLY A 227 -8.58 -10.95 9.57
N VAL A 228 -9.00 -12.17 9.80
CA VAL A 228 -8.90 -13.28 8.84
C VAL A 228 -9.67 -12.95 7.56
N ALA A 229 -10.91 -12.46 7.66
CA ALA A 229 -11.74 -12.12 6.51
C ALA A 229 -11.10 -10.97 5.68
N ALA A 230 -10.55 -9.95 6.34
CA ALA A 230 -9.85 -8.86 5.65
C ALA A 230 -8.62 -9.37 4.90
N TRP A 231 -7.82 -10.23 5.52
CA TRP A 231 -6.62 -10.79 4.89
C TRP A 231 -6.93 -11.74 3.74
N GLN A 232 -7.97 -12.58 3.87
CA GLN A 232 -8.45 -13.45 2.79
C GLN A 232 -9.01 -12.64 1.60
N ARG A 233 -9.61 -11.48 1.83
CA ARG A 233 -10.02 -10.57 0.75
C ARG A 233 -8.82 -10.03 -0.03
N VAL A 234 -7.75 -9.66 0.66
CA VAL A 234 -6.48 -9.25 0.04
C VAL A 234 -5.87 -10.40 -0.77
N ASP A 235 -5.86 -11.62 -0.23
CA ASP A 235 -5.37 -12.80 -0.95
C ASP A 235 -6.17 -13.07 -2.23
N ALA A 236 -7.50 -13.03 -2.16
CA ALA A 236 -8.36 -13.20 -3.34
C ALA A 236 -8.11 -12.11 -4.40
N PHE A 237 -7.83 -10.88 -3.97
CA PHE A 237 -7.43 -9.78 -4.85
C PHE A 237 -6.09 -10.06 -5.54
N ILE A 238 -5.07 -10.49 -4.79
CA ILE A 238 -3.75 -10.90 -5.30
C ILE A 238 -3.89 -12.07 -6.27
N GLY A 239 -4.80 -13.02 -6.00
CA GLY A 239 -5.11 -14.14 -6.87
C GLY A 239 -5.75 -13.76 -8.21
N GLY A 240 -6.34 -12.57 -8.31
CA GLY A 240 -6.77 -11.98 -9.58
C GLY A 240 -5.69 -11.14 -10.24
N LEU A 241 -4.89 -10.47 -9.44
CA LEU A 241 -3.86 -9.51 -9.86
C LEU A 241 -2.65 -10.21 -10.50
N VAL A 242 -1.99 -11.07 -9.75
CA VAL A 242 -0.67 -11.63 -10.13
C VAL A 242 -0.71 -12.37 -11.47
N PRO A 243 -1.68 -13.26 -11.77
CA PRO A 243 -1.72 -13.95 -13.05
C PRO A 243 -2.03 -13.05 -14.26
N ALA A 244 -2.53 -11.83 -14.03
CA ALA A 244 -2.91 -10.88 -15.07
C ALA A 244 -1.86 -9.76 -15.29
N LEU A 245 -0.83 -9.69 -14.43
CA LEU A 245 0.28 -8.75 -14.62
C LEU A 245 1.16 -9.20 -15.80
N ALA A 246 1.63 -8.24 -16.58
CA ALA A 246 2.62 -8.49 -17.62
C ALA A 246 4.00 -8.80 -17.01
N ASP A 247 4.80 -9.64 -17.68
CA ASP A 247 6.12 -10.10 -17.20
C ASP A 247 7.10 -8.96 -16.85
N GLY A 248 6.93 -7.78 -17.47
CA GLY A 248 7.78 -6.62 -17.21
C GLY A 248 7.36 -5.73 -16.03
N VAL A 249 6.37 -6.15 -15.23
CA VAL A 249 5.88 -5.41 -14.06
C VAL A 249 6.47 -5.97 -12.78
N LEU A 250 7.15 -5.13 -12.01
CA LEU A 250 7.52 -5.41 -10.63
C LEU A 250 6.33 -5.05 -9.73
N LEU A 251 5.81 -6.02 -9.01
CA LEU A 251 4.81 -5.83 -7.96
C LEU A 251 5.54 -5.62 -6.62
N ALA A 252 5.24 -4.51 -5.96
CA ALA A 252 5.64 -4.22 -4.59
C ALA A 252 4.40 -4.15 -3.70
N ILE A 253 4.16 -5.18 -2.88
CA ILE A 253 3.14 -5.18 -1.83
C ILE A 253 3.81 -4.67 -0.57
N VAL A 254 3.36 -3.52 -0.04
CA VAL A 254 4.02 -2.84 1.06
C VAL A 254 3.02 -2.31 2.08
N SER A 255 3.43 -2.30 3.34
CA SER A 255 2.68 -1.70 4.45
C SER A 255 3.53 -0.64 5.16
N ASP A 256 2.91 0.18 5.97
CA ASP A 256 3.53 1.32 6.67
C ASP A 256 3.73 1.10 8.17
N HIS A 257 3.03 0.14 8.76
CA HIS A 257 3.17 -0.29 10.16
C HIS A 257 2.45 -1.62 10.41
N GLY A 258 2.63 -2.17 11.61
CA GLY A 258 1.88 -3.32 12.08
C GLY A 258 0.61 -2.93 12.83
N ASN A 259 -0.43 -3.76 12.70
CA ASN A 259 -1.71 -3.71 13.41
C ASN A 259 -2.45 -5.05 13.28
N LEU A 260 -2.74 -5.49 12.05
CA LEU A 260 -3.58 -6.66 11.77
C LEU A 260 -3.00 -7.97 12.31
N GLU A 261 -1.70 -8.09 12.41
CA GLU A 261 -0.98 -9.29 12.82
C GLU A 261 -1.02 -9.58 14.33
N ASP A 262 -1.67 -8.72 15.12
CA ASP A 262 -1.85 -8.95 16.57
C ASP A 262 -3.14 -8.34 17.09
N VAL A 263 -4.20 -9.16 17.22
CA VAL A 263 -5.51 -8.71 17.72
C VAL A 263 -5.53 -8.28 19.19
N ARG A 264 -4.45 -8.46 19.93
CA ARG A 264 -4.34 -8.03 21.34
C ARG A 264 -4.06 -6.54 21.50
N ALA A 265 -3.44 -5.96 20.49
CA ALA A 265 -3.05 -4.54 20.45
C ALA A 265 -3.77 -3.82 19.32
N GLN A 266 -3.54 -2.52 19.19
CA GLN A 266 -3.79 -1.79 17.95
C GLN A 266 -2.47 -1.75 17.17
N HIS A 267 -1.85 -0.60 16.94
CA HIS A 267 -0.56 -0.60 16.27
C HIS A 267 0.52 -1.36 17.06
N THR A 268 1.44 -2.00 16.34
CA THR A 268 2.54 -2.79 16.91
C THR A 268 3.90 -2.19 16.52
N ARG A 269 4.97 -2.71 17.13
CA ARG A 269 6.35 -2.44 16.71
C ARG A 269 6.90 -3.53 15.77
N ASN A 270 6.06 -4.46 15.36
CA ASN A 270 6.45 -5.48 14.39
C ASN A 270 6.85 -4.80 13.08
N PRO A 271 7.82 -5.37 12.35
CA PRO A 271 8.20 -4.86 11.05
C PRO A 271 7.01 -4.82 10.09
N ALA A 272 6.91 -3.76 9.29
CA ALA A 272 5.88 -3.65 8.27
C ALA A 272 6.10 -4.66 7.13
N LEU A 273 5.03 -5.21 6.58
CA LEU A 273 5.10 -6.19 5.50
C LEU A 273 5.66 -5.58 4.22
N CYS A 274 6.58 -6.31 3.57
CA CYS A 274 7.02 -6.04 2.20
C CYS A 274 7.16 -7.34 1.41
N ILE A 275 6.53 -7.42 0.23
CA ILE A 275 6.72 -8.49 -0.75
C ILE A 275 7.02 -7.86 -2.09
N LEU A 276 8.12 -8.29 -2.72
CA LEU A 276 8.43 -7.96 -4.11
C LEU A 276 8.23 -9.19 -4.98
N ALA A 277 7.55 -9.05 -6.12
CA ALA A 277 7.36 -10.13 -7.09
C ALA A 277 7.56 -9.63 -8.52
N GLY A 278 8.10 -10.48 -9.39
CA GLY A 278 8.41 -10.13 -10.78
C GLY A 278 9.88 -9.79 -11.00
N PRO A 279 10.23 -9.05 -12.07
CA PRO A 279 11.63 -8.88 -12.49
C PRO A 279 12.47 -8.18 -11.43
N GLY A 280 13.61 -8.78 -11.09
CA GLY A 280 14.60 -8.21 -10.18
C GLY A 280 14.24 -8.27 -8.69
N HIS A 281 13.13 -8.89 -8.31
CA HIS A 281 12.61 -8.89 -6.93
C HIS A 281 13.67 -9.29 -5.88
N ALA A 282 14.51 -10.31 -6.17
CA ALA A 282 15.48 -10.80 -5.20
C ALA A 282 16.56 -9.76 -4.88
N ALA A 283 17.21 -9.22 -5.91
CA ALA A 283 18.26 -8.21 -5.72
C ALA A 283 17.71 -6.88 -5.15
N LEU A 284 16.48 -6.51 -5.50
CA LEU A 284 15.84 -5.30 -4.95
C LEU A 284 15.46 -5.51 -3.48
N ALA A 285 14.97 -6.70 -3.11
CA ALA A 285 14.60 -7.01 -1.74
C ALA A 285 15.80 -7.00 -0.77
N GLU A 286 17.00 -7.32 -1.24
CA GLU A 286 18.23 -7.25 -0.43
C GLU A 286 18.58 -5.83 0.03
N ARG A 287 18.00 -4.82 -0.60
CA ARG A 287 18.20 -3.40 -0.30
C ARG A 287 17.09 -2.79 0.55
N LEU A 288 16.20 -3.61 1.08
CA LEU A 288 15.01 -3.18 1.84
C LEU A 288 15.11 -3.66 3.29
N ASP A 289 15.41 -2.76 4.20
CA ASP A 289 15.46 -2.99 5.64
C ASP A 289 14.47 -2.07 6.40
N SER A 290 14.12 -0.92 5.82
CA SER A 290 13.30 0.12 6.45
C SER A 290 12.25 0.68 5.47
N LEU A 291 11.20 1.33 6.00
CA LEU A 291 10.23 2.06 5.17
C LEU A 291 10.91 3.11 4.28
N THR A 292 11.99 3.72 4.75
CA THR A 292 12.73 4.75 4.01
C THR A 292 13.49 4.21 2.79
N ASP A 293 13.67 2.89 2.68
CA ASP A 293 14.36 2.28 1.55
C ASP A 293 13.43 2.05 0.36
N VAL A 294 12.10 2.05 0.58
CA VAL A 294 11.12 1.66 -0.45
C VAL A 294 11.18 2.59 -1.66
N ALA A 295 11.02 3.91 -1.45
CA ALA A 295 11.04 4.86 -2.57
C ALA A 295 12.39 4.86 -3.33
N PRO A 296 13.58 4.93 -2.68
CA PRO A 296 14.87 4.84 -3.35
C PRO A 296 15.08 3.55 -4.16
N VAL A 297 14.68 2.40 -3.62
CA VAL A 297 14.80 1.12 -4.32
C VAL A 297 13.91 1.08 -5.55
N LEU A 298 12.67 1.56 -5.45
CA LEU A 298 11.73 1.59 -6.56
C LEU A 298 12.09 2.67 -7.61
N PHE A 299 12.74 3.79 -7.23
CA PHE A 299 13.33 4.73 -8.20
C PHE A 299 14.36 4.03 -9.08
N GLY A 300 15.28 3.26 -8.47
CA GLY A 300 16.24 2.46 -9.22
C GLY A 300 15.58 1.47 -10.19
N ALA A 301 14.49 0.81 -9.77
CA ALA A 301 13.72 -0.09 -10.63
C ALA A 301 13.05 0.64 -11.81
N LEU A 302 12.59 1.88 -11.60
CA LEU A 302 12.01 2.73 -12.65
C LEU A 302 13.06 3.36 -13.57
N GLY A 303 14.34 3.27 -13.24
CA GLY A 303 15.43 4.02 -13.91
C GLY A 303 15.26 5.51 -13.75
N VAL A 304 14.88 5.96 -12.56
CA VAL A 304 14.78 7.36 -12.17
C VAL A 304 15.99 7.68 -11.28
N GLU A 305 16.83 8.60 -11.74
CA GLU A 305 17.93 9.12 -10.94
C GLU A 305 17.37 10.18 -9.98
N VAL A 306 17.65 10.04 -8.72
CA VAL A 306 17.34 11.05 -7.68
C VAL A 306 18.66 11.59 -7.21
N GLU A 307 18.88 12.91 -7.35
CA GLU A 307 20.03 13.55 -6.73
C GLU A 307 19.97 13.29 -5.22
N ALA A 308 21.05 12.75 -4.66
CA ALA A 308 21.14 12.56 -3.22
C ALA A 308 20.92 13.94 -2.56
N ALA A 309 19.95 14.03 -1.65
CA ALA A 309 19.79 15.23 -0.86
C ALA A 309 21.15 15.54 -0.20
N ALA A 310 21.67 16.74 -0.43
CA ALA A 310 22.88 17.20 0.27
C ALA A 310 22.57 17.14 1.78
N GLU A 311 23.45 16.44 2.53
CA GLU A 311 23.37 16.28 3.99
C GLU A 311 23.38 17.65 4.71
#